data_ce3103d281124766c27165353d34cf6f
#
_entry.id   ce3103d281124766c27165353d34cf6f
#
_cell.length_a   1.000
_cell.length_b   1.000
_cell.length_c   1.000
_cell.angle_alpha   90.00
_cell.angle_beta   90.00
_cell.angle_gamma   90.00
#
_symmetry.space_group_name_H-M   'P 1'
#
loop_
_entity.id
_entity.type
_entity.pdbx_description
1 polymer ?
#
loop_
_entity_poly.entity_id
_entity_poly.type
_entity_poly.pdbx_seq_one_letter_code
_entity_poly.pdbx_strand_id
1 'polypeptide(L)'
;SDLADCRLMAFENVDQATKLWIKGRHFSIARLLGSNISHEQFALLIFRLAPQDYHRFHAPVDGVVGPPKWLEGEYYTVNPMAIRSAIDVYGENTRVVIPITTHDFGTVYLVAIGAMMVGSIVMTAQQGQHVQRNDELGYFKFGGSTLVLLVDAARVQWDDDLLVNSDACIETLVRVGMRMGHARTLPDSVGEETRPR
;
A
#
# COMPACT_ATOMS: atom_id res chain seq x y z
N SER A 1 0.56 10.94 3.78
CA SER A 1 0.02 10.76 5.14
C SER A 1 -0.45 9.34 5.35
N ASP A 2 -0.56 8.93 6.61
CA ASP A 2 -1.12 7.65 7.00
C ASP A 2 -2.61 7.59 6.65
N LEU A 3 -3.05 6.42 6.22
CA LEU A 3 -4.36 6.22 5.62
C LEU A 3 -5.35 5.47 6.55
N ALA A 4 -4.90 4.99 7.71
CA ALA A 4 -5.73 4.29 8.70
C ALA A 4 -5.11 4.36 10.11
N ASP A 5 -5.95 4.20 11.15
CA ASP A 5 -5.46 3.94 12.51
C ASP A 5 -5.08 2.46 12.60
N CYS A 6 -3.80 2.12 12.68
CA CYS A 6 -3.36 0.74 12.48
C CYS A 6 -1.93 0.49 12.97
N ARG A 7 -1.43 -0.71 12.69
CA ARG A 7 -0.02 -1.08 12.82
C ARG A 7 0.65 -1.13 11.46
N LEU A 8 1.77 -0.44 11.32
CA LEU A 8 2.48 -0.21 10.07
C LEU A 8 3.83 -0.92 10.04
N MET A 9 4.16 -1.48 8.86
CA MET A 9 5.51 -1.90 8.47
C MET A 9 5.91 -1.16 7.19
N ALA A 10 7.14 -0.64 7.12
CA ALA A 10 7.67 0.11 6.00
C ALA A 10 8.89 -0.59 5.37
N PHE A 11 8.92 -0.67 4.05
CA PHE A 11 10.01 -1.31 3.31
C PHE A 11 10.40 -0.48 2.09
N GLU A 12 11.70 -0.29 1.88
CA GLU A 12 12.22 0.46 0.75
C GLU A 12 12.09 -0.29 -0.58
N ASN A 13 11.94 -1.62 -0.52
CA ASN A 13 11.73 -2.48 -1.68
C ASN A 13 11.00 -3.77 -1.30
N VAL A 14 10.51 -4.48 -2.31
CA VAL A 14 9.74 -5.72 -2.15
C VAL A 14 10.59 -6.86 -1.59
N ASP A 15 11.87 -6.93 -1.95
CA ASP A 15 12.78 -7.99 -1.47
C ASP A 15 12.99 -7.90 0.04
N GLN A 16 13.12 -6.68 0.58
CA GLN A 16 13.19 -6.46 2.02
C GLN A 16 11.90 -6.91 2.71
N ALA A 17 10.74 -6.55 2.16
CA ALA A 17 9.45 -6.97 2.70
C ALA A 17 9.28 -8.49 2.72
N THR A 18 9.66 -9.18 1.66
CA THR A 18 9.59 -10.66 1.58
C THR A 18 10.63 -11.34 2.48
N LYS A 19 11.79 -10.75 2.63
CA LYS A 19 12.84 -11.26 3.54
C LYS A 19 12.43 -11.15 5.01
N LEU A 20 11.82 -10.04 5.41
CA LEU A 20 11.55 -9.73 6.82
C LEU A 20 10.14 -10.10 7.26
N TRP A 21 9.13 -9.88 6.43
CA TRP A 21 7.72 -9.92 6.84
C TRP A 21 6.85 -10.89 6.04
N ILE A 22 6.75 -10.76 4.72
CA ILE A 22 5.86 -11.56 3.87
C ILE A 22 6.54 -12.89 3.52
N LYS A 23 6.10 -13.99 4.10
CA LYS A 23 6.73 -15.32 3.91
C LYS A 23 5.96 -16.23 2.94
N GLY A 24 4.87 -15.77 2.35
CA GLY A 24 4.13 -16.52 1.34
C GLY A 24 5.01 -16.97 0.17
N ARG A 25 5.04 -18.28 -0.13
CA ARG A 25 5.98 -18.86 -1.12
C ARG A 25 5.83 -18.33 -2.54
N HIS A 26 4.68 -17.80 -2.86
CA HIS A 26 4.33 -17.33 -4.21
C HIS A 26 3.98 -15.84 -4.24
N PHE A 27 4.29 -15.10 -3.18
CA PHE A 27 4.04 -13.66 -3.15
C PHE A 27 4.81 -12.95 -4.26
N SER A 28 4.10 -12.12 -5.01
CA SER A 28 4.70 -11.17 -5.95
C SER A 28 3.78 -9.97 -6.13
N ILE A 29 4.34 -8.85 -6.53
CA ILE A 29 3.55 -7.65 -6.87
C ILE A 29 2.60 -7.93 -8.05
N ALA A 30 3.02 -8.72 -9.03
CA ALA A 30 2.18 -9.14 -10.14
C ALA A 30 0.92 -9.88 -9.65
N ARG A 31 1.07 -10.80 -8.69
CA ARG A 31 -0.08 -11.49 -8.06
C ARG A 31 -0.92 -10.54 -7.23
N LEU A 32 -0.29 -9.73 -6.38
CA LEU A 32 -0.98 -8.76 -5.53
C LEU A 32 -1.86 -7.81 -6.34
N LEU A 33 -1.33 -7.27 -7.44
CA LEU A 33 -2.04 -6.34 -8.34
C LEU A 33 -2.89 -7.06 -9.41
N GLY A 34 -2.72 -8.38 -9.57
CA GLY A 34 -3.34 -9.14 -10.65
C GLY A 34 -2.93 -8.62 -12.04
N SER A 35 -1.68 -8.17 -12.20
CA SER A 35 -1.17 -7.57 -13.44
C SER A 35 0.33 -7.79 -13.58
N ASN A 36 0.84 -7.80 -14.82
CA ASN A 36 2.26 -8.02 -15.10
C ASN A 36 3.11 -6.75 -14.91
N ILE A 37 3.09 -6.17 -13.72
CA ILE A 37 3.93 -5.01 -13.36
C ILE A 37 5.19 -5.55 -12.67
N SER A 38 6.37 -5.03 -13.05
CA SER A 38 7.63 -5.39 -12.40
C SER A 38 7.63 -4.98 -10.93
N HIS A 39 8.13 -5.84 -10.05
CA HIS A 39 8.18 -5.59 -8.61
C HIS A 39 9.38 -4.73 -8.18
N GLU A 40 10.44 -4.65 -8.99
CA GLU A 40 11.72 -4.02 -8.63
C GLU A 40 11.63 -2.52 -8.38
N GLN A 41 10.56 -1.89 -8.87
CA GLN A 41 10.39 -0.44 -8.79
C GLN A 41 9.60 0.05 -7.57
N PHE A 42 9.10 -0.84 -6.68
CA PHE A 42 8.20 -0.43 -5.61
C PHE A 42 8.85 -0.47 -4.22
N ALA A 43 8.70 0.64 -3.49
CA ALA A 43 8.68 0.68 -2.04
C ALA A 43 7.26 0.42 -1.54
N LEU A 44 7.10 -0.16 -0.35
CA LEU A 44 5.78 -0.50 0.16
C LEU A 44 5.60 -0.24 1.64
N LEU A 45 4.35 0.06 2.01
CA LEU A 45 3.86 0.11 3.37
C LEU A 45 2.77 -0.95 3.53
N ILE A 46 2.77 -1.64 4.67
CA ILE A 46 1.76 -2.61 5.06
C ILE A 46 1.07 -2.12 6.32
N PHE A 47 -0.24 -1.95 6.26
CA PHE A 47 -1.08 -1.45 7.34
C PHE A 47 -2.00 -2.57 7.80
N ARG A 48 -1.83 -3.02 9.02
CA ARG A 48 -2.64 -4.07 9.61
C ARG A 48 -3.64 -3.47 10.58
N LEU A 49 -4.92 -3.56 10.23
CA LEU A 49 -6.03 -3.11 11.06
C LEU A 49 -6.53 -4.28 11.91
N ALA A 50 -6.38 -4.20 13.23
CA ALA A 50 -6.95 -5.18 14.14
C ALA A 50 -8.47 -5.00 14.26
N PRO A 51 -9.24 -6.01 14.69
CA PRO A 51 -10.71 -5.94 14.71
C PRO A 51 -11.30 -4.76 15.49
N GLN A 52 -10.57 -4.24 16.46
CA GLN A 52 -10.98 -3.08 17.28
C GLN A 52 -10.55 -1.72 16.70
N ASP A 53 -9.74 -1.72 15.63
CA ASP A 53 -9.22 -0.49 15.04
C ASP A 53 -10.31 0.21 14.19
N TYR A 54 -10.05 1.47 13.81
CA TYR A 54 -10.86 2.20 12.84
C TYR A 54 -10.73 1.58 11.46
N HIS A 55 -11.84 1.20 10.82
CA HIS A 55 -11.84 0.39 9.60
C HIS A 55 -12.12 1.16 8.31
N ARG A 56 -12.10 2.50 8.33
CA ARG A 56 -12.09 3.30 7.12
C ARG A 56 -10.67 3.50 6.65
N PHE A 57 -10.49 3.65 5.35
CA PHE A 57 -9.19 3.97 4.76
C PHE A 57 -9.29 5.20 3.87
N HIS A 58 -8.20 5.96 3.85
CA HIS A 58 -8.14 7.31 3.32
C HIS A 58 -7.05 7.44 2.24
N ALA A 59 -7.13 8.52 1.45
CA ALA A 59 -6.13 8.81 0.44
C ALA A 59 -4.77 9.15 1.08
N PRO A 60 -3.70 8.41 0.75
CA PRO A 60 -2.35 8.70 1.28
C PRO A 60 -1.73 9.95 0.68
N VAL A 61 -2.20 10.34 -0.50
CA VAL A 61 -1.65 11.42 -1.33
C VAL A 61 -2.77 12.13 -2.08
N ASP A 62 -2.50 13.36 -2.52
CA ASP A 62 -3.37 14.10 -3.43
C ASP A 62 -3.28 13.48 -4.83
N GLY A 63 -4.41 13.31 -5.51
CA GLY A 63 -4.40 12.69 -6.84
C GLY A 63 -5.77 12.42 -7.43
N VAL A 64 -5.81 11.63 -8.48
CA VAL A 64 -7.03 11.21 -9.17
C VAL A 64 -7.19 9.70 -9.04
N VAL A 65 -8.32 9.27 -8.53
CA VAL A 65 -8.66 7.85 -8.38
C VAL A 65 -8.86 7.21 -9.76
N GLY A 66 -8.06 6.23 -10.09
CA GLY A 66 -8.21 5.44 -11.32
C GLY A 66 -9.27 4.34 -11.18
N PRO A 67 -9.44 3.48 -12.21
CA PRO A 67 -10.41 2.39 -12.17
C PRO A 67 -10.03 1.34 -11.11
N PRO A 68 -10.85 1.13 -10.06
CA PRO A 68 -10.59 0.09 -9.08
C PRO A 68 -10.70 -1.29 -9.71
N LYS A 69 -9.73 -2.15 -9.42
CA LYS A 69 -9.72 -3.55 -9.90
C LYS A 69 -10.03 -4.49 -8.74
N TRP A 70 -11.14 -5.20 -8.87
CA TRP A 70 -11.58 -6.22 -7.92
C TRP A 70 -10.97 -7.57 -8.27
N LEU A 71 -10.39 -8.24 -7.29
CA LEU A 71 -9.80 -9.56 -7.41
C LEU A 71 -10.46 -10.46 -6.36
N GLU A 72 -11.29 -11.36 -6.83
CA GLU A 72 -11.93 -12.38 -5.99
C GLU A 72 -10.90 -13.39 -5.50
N GLY A 73 -11.09 -13.93 -4.31
CA GLY A 73 -10.18 -14.87 -3.70
C GLY A 73 -10.68 -15.41 -2.36
N GLU A 74 -9.75 -15.90 -1.58
CA GLU A 74 -9.98 -16.48 -0.27
C GLU A 74 -10.14 -15.41 0.82
N TYR A 75 -10.35 -15.88 2.06
CA TYR A 75 -10.49 -15.04 3.25
C TYR A 75 -9.61 -15.55 4.40
N TYR A 76 -8.34 -15.82 4.12
CA TYR A 76 -7.38 -16.17 5.17
C TYR A 76 -7.23 -15.03 6.18
N THR A 77 -6.90 -15.39 7.42
CA THR A 77 -6.59 -14.37 8.44
C THR A 77 -5.33 -13.58 8.05
N VAL A 78 -5.36 -12.27 8.30
CA VAL A 78 -4.22 -11.36 8.08
C VAL A 78 -3.37 -11.14 9.33
N ASN A 79 -3.48 -12.01 10.34
CA ASN A 79 -2.63 -11.91 11.51
C ASN A 79 -1.15 -12.19 11.14
N PRO A 80 -0.17 -11.68 11.91
CA PRO A 80 1.25 -11.84 11.59
C PRO A 80 1.70 -13.29 11.45
N MET A 81 1.11 -14.23 12.17
CA MET A 81 1.45 -15.66 12.08
C MET A 81 1.07 -16.23 10.71
N ALA A 82 -0.10 -15.86 10.17
CA ALA A 82 -0.54 -16.31 8.85
C ALA A 82 0.31 -15.70 7.73
N ILE A 83 0.58 -14.39 7.80
CA ILE A 83 1.41 -13.67 6.81
C ILE A 83 2.84 -14.21 6.79
N ARG A 84 3.35 -14.66 7.93
CA ARG A 84 4.67 -15.29 8.07
C ARG A 84 4.66 -16.79 7.83
N SER A 85 3.56 -17.36 7.37
CA SER A 85 3.44 -18.75 6.94
C SER A 85 3.78 -18.92 5.44
N ALA A 86 3.68 -20.16 4.95
CA ALA A 86 3.92 -20.45 3.53
C ALA A 86 2.77 -20.02 2.60
N ILE A 87 1.61 -19.61 3.15
CA ILE A 87 0.44 -19.18 2.40
C ILE A 87 0.65 -17.73 1.92
N ASP A 88 0.37 -17.47 0.65
CA ASP A 88 0.37 -16.11 0.09
C ASP A 88 -0.96 -15.39 0.39
N VAL A 89 -1.16 -15.03 1.67
CA VAL A 89 -2.40 -14.41 2.14
C VAL A 89 -2.74 -13.15 1.32
N TYR A 90 -1.77 -12.34 0.99
CA TYR A 90 -2.00 -11.08 0.27
C TYR A 90 -2.34 -11.27 -1.21
N GLY A 91 -1.76 -12.30 -1.84
CA GLY A 91 -2.04 -12.62 -3.23
C GLY A 91 -3.25 -13.51 -3.44
N GLU A 92 -3.75 -14.18 -2.40
CA GLU A 92 -4.88 -15.12 -2.47
C GLU A 92 -6.19 -14.55 -1.93
N ASN A 93 -6.15 -13.65 -0.94
CA ASN A 93 -7.38 -13.07 -0.39
C ASN A 93 -8.09 -12.14 -1.38
N THR A 94 -9.42 -12.08 -1.24
CA THR A 94 -10.26 -11.08 -1.92
C THR A 94 -9.75 -9.68 -1.61
N ARG A 95 -9.56 -8.87 -2.66
CA ARG A 95 -8.98 -7.54 -2.54
C ARG A 95 -9.42 -6.60 -3.65
N VAL A 96 -9.27 -5.31 -3.40
CA VAL A 96 -9.42 -4.27 -4.43
C VAL A 96 -8.11 -3.51 -4.58
N VAL A 97 -7.67 -3.34 -5.81
CA VAL A 97 -6.52 -2.52 -6.19
C VAL A 97 -7.03 -1.17 -6.65
N ILE A 98 -6.61 -0.11 -5.99
CA ILE A 98 -7.04 1.28 -6.23
C ILE A 98 -5.83 2.06 -6.72
N PRO A 99 -5.69 2.29 -8.04
CA PRO A 99 -4.64 3.16 -8.56
C PRO A 99 -5.02 4.62 -8.30
N ILE A 100 -4.04 5.43 -7.88
CA ILE A 100 -4.19 6.88 -7.70
C ILE A 100 -3.06 7.54 -8.48
N THR A 101 -3.41 8.32 -9.50
CA THR A 101 -2.44 9.08 -10.28
C THR A 101 -2.12 10.38 -9.57
N THR A 102 -0.85 10.62 -9.29
CA THR A 102 -0.36 11.75 -8.52
C THR A 102 0.64 12.58 -9.31
N HIS A 103 0.89 13.81 -8.90
CA HIS A 103 1.93 14.65 -9.49
C HIS A 103 3.35 14.20 -9.08
N ASP A 104 3.57 13.96 -7.78
CA ASP A 104 4.91 13.76 -7.24
C ASP A 104 5.37 12.31 -7.26
N PHE A 105 4.43 11.37 -7.07
CA PHE A 105 4.74 9.94 -6.89
C PHE A 105 4.43 9.08 -8.14
N GLY A 106 3.91 9.68 -9.22
CA GLY A 106 3.39 8.92 -10.36
C GLY A 106 2.10 8.18 -9.98
N THR A 107 1.92 6.95 -10.43
CA THR A 107 0.78 6.14 -10.02
C THR A 107 1.14 5.34 -8.77
N VAL A 108 0.44 5.60 -7.68
CA VAL A 108 0.49 4.79 -6.46
C VAL A 108 -0.65 3.77 -6.47
N TYR A 109 -0.42 2.60 -5.87
CA TYR A 109 -1.45 1.56 -5.78
C TYR A 109 -1.77 1.30 -4.32
N LEU A 110 -3.01 1.58 -3.94
CA LEU A 110 -3.55 1.15 -2.65
C LEU A 110 -4.30 -0.15 -2.85
N VAL A 111 -3.91 -1.19 -2.12
CA VAL A 111 -4.56 -2.51 -2.15
C VAL A 111 -5.26 -2.74 -0.83
N ALA A 112 -6.58 -2.77 -0.84
CA ALA A 112 -7.37 -3.14 0.32
C ALA A 112 -7.66 -4.65 0.28
N ILE A 113 -7.26 -5.38 1.34
CA ILE A 113 -7.28 -6.84 1.41
C ILE A 113 -8.24 -7.26 2.51
N GLY A 114 -9.28 -8.00 2.13
CA GLY A 114 -10.22 -8.62 3.05
C GLY A 114 -9.61 -9.80 3.82
N ALA A 115 -10.21 -10.13 4.96
CA ALA A 115 -9.77 -11.25 5.79
C ALA A 115 -10.95 -12.04 6.36
N MET A 116 -10.66 -13.07 7.12
CA MET A 116 -11.61 -14.02 7.71
C MET A 116 -12.83 -13.33 8.35
N MET A 117 -14.01 -13.77 7.98
CA MET A 117 -15.35 -13.28 8.38
C MET A 117 -15.73 -11.88 7.87
N VAL A 118 -14.91 -11.25 6.99
CA VAL A 118 -15.04 -9.85 6.58
C VAL A 118 -14.61 -9.63 5.15
N GLY A 119 -15.29 -10.25 4.24
CA GLY A 119 -15.03 -10.06 2.82
C GLY A 119 -15.55 -8.76 2.20
N SER A 120 -16.19 -7.89 2.97
CA SER A 120 -16.84 -6.73 2.39
C SER A 120 -15.95 -5.48 2.45
N ILE A 121 -15.20 -5.26 1.39
CA ILE A 121 -14.57 -3.98 1.11
C ILE A 121 -15.61 -3.10 0.44
N VAL A 122 -15.80 -1.87 0.91
CA VAL A 122 -16.73 -0.90 0.33
C VAL A 122 -15.94 0.31 -0.13
N MET A 123 -16.03 0.62 -1.41
CA MET A 123 -15.48 1.85 -1.98
C MET A 123 -16.51 2.98 -1.83
N THR A 124 -16.08 4.13 -1.27
CA THR A 124 -16.87 5.36 -1.22
C THR A 124 -16.38 6.37 -2.26
N ALA A 125 -15.09 6.33 -2.61
CA ALA A 125 -14.55 7.12 -3.71
C ALA A 125 -14.89 6.52 -5.07
N GLN A 126 -15.04 7.37 -6.07
CA GLN A 126 -15.38 6.99 -7.45
C GLN A 126 -14.19 7.13 -8.39
N GLN A 127 -14.16 6.34 -9.46
CA GLN A 127 -13.20 6.53 -10.55
C GLN A 127 -13.31 7.94 -11.13
N GLY A 128 -12.15 8.58 -11.36
CA GLY A 128 -12.05 9.95 -11.86
C GLY A 128 -12.19 11.02 -10.78
N GLN A 129 -12.51 10.64 -9.54
CA GLN A 129 -12.59 11.58 -8.43
C GLN A 129 -11.21 12.15 -8.08
N HIS A 130 -11.13 13.48 -7.98
CA HIS A 130 -10.00 14.14 -7.34
C HIS A 130 -10.10 13.98 -5.83
N VAL A 131 -9.04 13.49 -5.21
CA VAL A 131 -8.93 13.31 -3.77
C VAL A 131 -7.75 14.09 -3.22
N GLN A 132 -7.93 14.61 -2.03
CA GLN A 132 -6.85 15.17 -1.20
C GLN A 132 -6.42 14.14 -0.17
N ARG A 133 -5.22 14.30 0.37
CA ARG A 133 -4.76 13.49 1.51
C ARG A 133 -5.81 13.50 2.62
N ASN A 134 -6.07 12.32 3.17
CA ASN A 134 -7.06 12.04 4.21
C ASN A 134 -8.52 12.05 3.74
N ASP A 135 -8.82 12.26 2.46
CA ASP A 135 -10.18 11.99 1.96
C ASP A 135 -10.48 10.49 2.07
N GLU A 136 -11.71 10.15 2.45
CA GLU A 136 -12.14 8.76 2.55
C GLU A 136 -12.20 8.09 1.17
N LEU A 137 -11.55 6.94 1.05
CA LEU A 137 -11.61 6.10 -0.16
C LEU A 137 -12.58 4.93 0.00
N GLY A 138 -12.75 4.45 1.22
CA GLY A 138 -13.59 3.31 1.50
C GLY A 138 -13.47 2.79 2.92
N TYR A 139 -14.08 1.63 3.17
CA TYR A 139 -14.04 0.98 4.48
C TYR A 139 -14.23 -0.53 4.38
N PHE A 140 -13.82 -1.23 5.44
CA PHE A 140 -14.09 -2.64 5.62
C PHE A 140 -15.33 -2.82 6.52
N LYS A 141 -16.23 -3.74 6.16
CA LYS A 141 -17.32 -4.15 7.03
C LYS A 141 -16.86 -5.31 7.91
N PHE A 142 -16.65 -5.06 9.19
CA PHE A 142 -16.26 -6.04 10.25
C PHE A 142 -14.87 -6.69 10.11
N GLY A 143 -14.22 -6.97 11.25
CA GLY A 143 -13.04 -7.81 11.46
C GLY A 143 -11.70 -7.20 11.03
N GLY A 144 -10.64 -8.01 11.18
CA GLY A 144 -9.29 -7.60 10.80
C GLY A 144 -9.11 -7.47 9.30
N SER A 145 -8.28 -6.54 8.85
CA SER A 145 -8.01 -6.27 7.44
C SER A 145 -6.58 -5.75 7.25
N THR A 146 -6.15 -5.68 6.01
CA THR A 146 -4.83 -5.13 5.67
C THR A 146 -4.94 -4.20 4.48
N LEU A 147 -4.15 -3.13 4.51
CA LEU A 147 -3.91 -2.28 3.36
C LEU A 147 -2.45 -2.41 2.96
N VAL A 148 -2.17 -2.43 1.67
CA VAL A 148 -0.81 -2.36 1.13
C VAL A 148 -0.73 -1.14 0.21
N LEU A 149 0.20 -0.24 0.48
CA LEU A 149 0.50 0.90 -0.38
C LEU A 149 1.78 0.63 -1.13
N LEU A 150 1.74 0.72 -2.45
CA LEU A 150 2.89 0.61 -3.33
C LEU A 150 3.18 1.97 -3.97
N VAL A 151 4.42 2.41 -3.86
CA VAL A 151 4.90 3.68 -4.42
C VAL A 151 6.20 3.40 -5.16
N ASP A 152 6.45 4.12 -6.25
CA ASP A 152 7.74 4.07 -6.95
C ASP A 152 8.89 4.40 -5.97
N ALA A 153 9.79 3.45 -5.76
CA ALA A 153 10.90 3.56 -4.82
C ALA A 153 11.85 4.72 -5.15
N ALA A 154 11.95 5.10 -6.43
CA ALA A 154 12.75 6.25 -6.84
C ALA A 154 12.13 7.58 -6.43
N ARG A 155 10.83 7.62 -6.14
CA ARG A 155 10.06 8.83 -5.86
C ARG A 155 9.72 9.05 -4.40
N VAL A 156 9.95 8.08 -3.53
CA VAL A 156 9.57 8.16 -2.11
C VAL A 156 10.75 7.88 -1.20
N GLN A 157 10.77 8.57 -0.07
CA GLN A 157 11.62 8.24 1.07
C GLN A 157 10.73 8.12 2.31
N TRP A 158 10.74 6.94 2.93
CA TRP A 158 10.02 6.71 4.19
C TRP A 158 10.75 7.38 5.34
N ASP A 159 10.03 7.69 6.41
CA ASP A 159 10.62 8.24 7.63
C ASP A 159 11.47 7.17 8.33
N ASP A 160 12.62 7.57 8.87
CA ASP A 160 13.66 6.67 9.39
C ASP A 160 13.17 5.82 10.57
N ASP A 161 12.31 6.35 11.43
CA ASP A 161 11.75 5.63 12.57
C ASP A 161 10.87 4.43 12.12
N LEU A 162 10.15 4.58 11.01
CA LEU A 162 9.35 3.49 10.43
C LEU A 162 10.27 2.39 9.86
N LEU A 163 11.36 2.77 9.19
CA LEU A 163 12.32 1.83 8.63
C LEU A 163 13.07 1.07 9.72
N VAL A 164 13.56 1.76 10.75
CA VAL A 164 14.29 1.15 11.88
C VAL A 164 13.41 0.14 12.61
N ASN A 165 12.15 0.47 12.89
CA ASN A 165 11.23 -0.46 13.53
C ASN A 165 10.95 -1.68 12.63
N SER A 166 10.74 -1.46 11.33
CA SER A 166 10.44 -2.52 10.38
C SER A 166 11.61 -3.49 10.18
N ASP A 167 12.84 -2.99 10.16
CA ASP A 167 14.05 -3.82 10.12
C ASP A 167 14.19 -4.71 11.36
N ALA A 168 13.76 -4.23 12.52
CA ALA A 168 13.66 -4.99 13.75
C ALA A 168 12.42 -5.92 13.80
N CYS A 169 11.63 -6.01 12.73
CA CYS A 169 10.34 -6.72 12.67
C CYS A 169 9.32 -6.23 13.73
N ILE A 170 9.36 -4.94 14.07
CA ILE A 170 8.45 -4.29 15.01
C ILE A 170 7.46 -3.44 14.22
N GLU A 171 6.16 -3.69 14.42
CA GLU A 171 5.10 -2.85 13.86
C GLU A 171 5.01 -1.52 14.60
N THR A 172 4.92 -0.41 13.86
CA THR A 172 4.72 0.93 14.43
C THR A 172 3.24 1.26 14.51
N LEU A 173 2.75 1.71 15.67
CA LEU A 173 1.39 2.21 15.82
C LEU A 173 1.28 3.60 15.20
N VAL A 174 0.36 3.75 14.27
CA VAL A 174 0.15 4.99 13.50
C VAL A 174 -1.32 5.38 13.48
N ARG A 175 -1.62 6.64 13.17
CA ARG A 175 -2.97 7.19 13.07
C ARG A 175 -3.14 7.95 11.77
N VAL A 176 -4.38 8.01 11.26
CA VAL A 176 -4.73 8.78 10.07
C VAL A 176 -4.12 10.19 10.14
N GLY A 177 -3.48 10.60 9.06
CA GLY A 177 -2.85 11.91 8.91
C GLY A 177 -1.40 12.01 9.40
N MET A 178 -0.85 11.01 10.10
CA MET A 178 0.57 11.00 10.45
C MET A 178 1.44 10.96 9.19
N ARG A 179 2.61 11.60 9.25
CA ARG A 179 3.57 11.54 8.16
C ARG A 179 4.23 10.16 8.12
N MET A 180 4.38 9.61 6.92
CA MET A 180 5.04 8.32 6.69
C MET A 180 6.34 8.47 5.89
N GLY A 181 6.53 9.63 5.26
CA GLY A 181 7.65 9.91 4.38
C GLY A 181 7.38 11.13 3.51
N HIS A 182 8.24 11.34 2.53
CA HIS A 182 8.16 12.47 1.60
C HIS A 182 8.59 12.08 0.19
N ALA A 183 8.24 12.92 -0.78
CA ALA A 183 8.71 12.75 -2.15
C ALA A 183 10.23 13.00 -2.22
N ARG A 184 10.94 12.15 -2.96
CA ARG A 184 12.33 12.41 -3.32
C ARG A 184 12.36 13.50 -4.38
N THR A 185 13.24 14.49 -4.24
CA THR A 185 13.53 15.42 -5.30
C THR A 185 14.29 14.65 -6.40
N LEU A 186 13.61 14.39 -7.51
CA LEU A 186 14.30 13.84 -8.68
C LEU A 186 15.25 14.94 -9.20
N PRO A 187 16.50 14.61 -9.57
CA PRO A 187 17.35 15.59 -10.25
C PRO A 187 16.62 16.00 -11.52
N ASP A 188 16.50 17.32 -11.72
CA ASP A 188 15.93 17.88 -12.95
C ASP A 188 16.59 17.20 -14.14
N SER A 189 15.78 16.67 -15.06
CA SER A 189 16.28 16.18 -16.34
C SER A 189 16.99 17.36 -16.99
N VAL A 190 18.32 17.28 -17.05
CA VAL A 190 19.17 18.28 -17.69
C VAL A 190 18.60 18.49 -19.09
N GLY A 191 18.00 19.66 -19.29
CA GLY A 191 17.48 20.07 -20.57
C GLY A 191 18.58 19.95 -21.62
N GLU A 192 18.31 19.17 -22.67
CA GLU A 192 19.12 19.16 -23.86
C GLU A 192 19.16 20.58 -24.40
N GLU A 193 20.25 21.35 -24.10
CA GLU A 193 20.57 22.55 -24.80
C GLU A 193 20.78 22.22 -26.28
N THR A 194 19.74 22.41 -27.06
CA THR A 194 19.89 22.51 -28.52
C THR A 194 20.75 23.73 -28.84
N ARG A 195 22.04 23.48 -29.09
CA ARG A 195 22.93 24.50 -29.72
C ARG A 195 22.36 24.81 -31.10
N PRO A 196 22.08 26.07 -31.42
CA PRO A 196 21.84 26.51 -32.79
C PRO A 196 23.14 26.45 -33.58
N ARG A 197 23.07 25.93 -34.79
CA ARG A 197 24.12 26.03 -35.79
C ARG A 197 24.14 27.42 -36.42
#